data_87d6ae8b91fa82435e3dd24195006671
#
_entry.id   87d6ae8b91fa82435e3dd24195006671
#
_cell.length_a   1.000
_cell.length_b   1.000
_cell.length_c   1.000
_cell.angle_alpha   90.00
_cell.angle_beta   90.00
_cell.angle_gamma   90.00
#
_symmetry.space_group_name_H-M   'P 1'
#
loop_
_entity.id
_entity.type
_entity.pdbx_description
1 polymer ?
#
loop_
_entity_poly.entity_id
_entity_poly.type
_entity_poly.pdbx_seq_one_letter_code
_entity_poly.pdbx_strand_id
1 'polypeptide(L)'
;VPHYPRLPVELFRFATTERAELNTAVLCAFGAANDRLETWLTLGDVAARLHTVGHHAPVVEEDLLSVLGQLKEWQLIERTQDHGAHYSTAEDFERNNLRYSLTRRGEAALEGITRAAAVLEATGALQPLGDRVERLH
;
A
#
# COMPACT_ATOMS: atom_id res chain seq x y z
N VAL A 1 1.39 16.28 29.16
CA VAL A 1 1.11 15.16 28.27
C VAL A 1 -0.27 15.34 27.66
N PRO A 2 -0.40 15.36 26.32
CA PRO A 2 -1.71 15.51 25.70
C PRO A 2 -2.59 14.29 26.02
N HIS A 3 -3.88 14.54 26.16
CA HIS A 3 -4.87 13.49 26.41
C HIS A 3 -5.42 12.89 25.12
N TYR A 4 -4.96 13.37 23.97
CA TYR A 4 -5.35 12.87 22.66
C TYR A 4 -4.11 12.36 21.92
N PRO A 5 -4.28 11.37 21.05
CA PRO A 5 -3.14 10.85 20.29
C PRO A 5 -2.59 11.88 19.31
N ARG A 6 -1.28 11.89 19.17
CA ARG A 6 -0.59 12.77 18.21
C ARG A 6 0.08 11.89 17.16
N LEU A 7 -0.21 12.16 15.92
CA LEU A 7 0.33 11.39 14.80
C LEU A 7 1.21 12.28 13.93
N PRO A 8 2.15 11.68 13.19
CA PRO A 8 2.91 12.44 12.20
C PRO A 8 1.96 13.12 11.21
N VAL A 9 2.29 14.34 10.80
CA VAL A 9 1.41 15.17 10.00
C VAL A 9 0.94 14.49 8.71
N GLU A 10 1.80 13.73 8.07
CA GLU A 10 1.49 13.14 6.77
C GLU A 10 1.19 11.64 6.83
N LEU A 11 0.91 11.11 8.02
CA LEU A 11 0.72 9.67 8.19
C LEU A 11 -0.40 9.12 7.29
N PHE A 12 -1.50 9.82 7.15
CA PHE A 12 -2.66 9.39 6.37
C PHE A 12 -2.82 10.13 5.05
N ARG A 13 -1.82 10.87 4.62
CA ARG A 13 -1.90 11.61 3.39
C ARG A 13 -2.14 10.72 2.17
N PHE A 14 -1.61 9.52 2.20
CA PHE A 14 -1.80 8.57 1.11
C PHE A 14 -3.27 8.28 0.82
N ALA A 15 -4.14 8.41 1.81
CA ALA A 15 -5.56 8.13 1.68
C ALA A 15 -6.39 9.33 1.26
N THR A 16 -5.78 10.50 1.05
CA THR A 16 -6.49 11.75 0.74
C THR A 16 -6.07 12.40 -0.57
N THR A 17 -5.23 11.75 -1.35
CA THR A 17 -4.76 12.27 -2.64
C THR A 17 -5.56 11.65 -3.79
N GLU A 18 -5.29 12.11 -5.00
CA GLU A 18 -5.94 11.58 -6.20
C GLU A 18 -5.71 10.08 -6.39
N ARG A 19 -4.57 9.58 -5.94
CA ARG A 19 -4.22 8.16 -6.06
C ARG A 19 -4.48 7.39 -4.77
N ALA A 20 -5.41 7.86 -3.95
CA ALA A 20 -5.71 7.23 -2.66
C ALA A 20 -6.00 5.73 -2.77
N GLU A 21 -6.80 5.33 -3.77
CA GLU A 21 -7.11 3.92 -3.97
C GLU A 21 -5.88 3.09 -4.26
N LEU A 22 -5.05 3.52 -5.20
CA LEU A 22 -3.84 2.78 -5.56
C LEU A 22 -2.83 2.79 -4.41
N ASN A 23 -2.66 3.95 -3.77
CA ASN A 23 -1.78 4.05 -2.60
C ASN A 23 -2.19 3.06 -1.52
N THR A 24 -3.47 3.00 -1.22
CA THR A 24 -4.01 2.10 -0.21
C THR A 24 -3.84 0.64 -0.62
N ALA A 25 -4.13 0.32 -1.88
CA ALA A 25 -3.97 -1.04 -2.39
C ALA A 25 -2.52 -1.52 -2.30
N VAL A 26 -1.57 -0.63 -2.61
CA VAL A 26 -0.14 -0.95 -2.51
C VAL A 26 0.24 -1.22 -1.05
N LEU A 27 -0.18 -0.38 -0.12
CA LEU A 27 0.08 -0.63 1.30
C LEU A 27 -0.54 -1.95 1.77
N CYS A 28 -1.75 -2.25 1.31
CA CYS A 28 -2.40 -3.52 1.63
C CYS A 28 -1.61 -4.71 1.08
N ALA A 29 -1.00 -4.56 -0.10
CA ALA A 29 -0.17 -5.61 -0.68
C ALA A 29 1.03 -5.91 0.22
N PHE A 30 1.67 -4.88 0.76
CA PHE A 30 2.77 -5.06 1.72
C PHE A 30 2.28 -5.71 3.01
N GLY A 31 1.12 -5.28 3.50
CA GLY A 31 0.54 -5.87 4.71
C GLY A 31 0.24 -7.35 4.55
N ALA A 32 -0.34 -7.73 3.42
CA ALA A 32 -0.65 -9.13 3.12
C ALA A 32 0.63 -9.96 3.00
N ALA A 33 1.68 -9.38 2.41
CA ALA A 33 2.97 -10.05 2.31
C ALA A 33 3.58 -10.26 3.69
N ASN A 34 3.53 -9.25 4.56
CA ASN A 34 4.05 -9.36 5.92
C ASN A 34 3.33 -10.45 6.71
N ASP A 35 2.02 -10.62 6.51
CA ASP A 35 1.25 -11.69 7.15
C ASP A 35 1.75 -13.07 6.75
N ARG A 36 2.42 -13.17 5.60
CA ARG A 36 3.02 -14.41 5.12
C ARG A 36 4.52 -14.46 5.40
N LEU A 37 5.02 -13.55 6.22
CA LEU A 37 6.44 -13.44 6.56
C LEU A 37 7.32 -13.01 5.37
N GLU A 38 6.74 -12.42 4.37
CA GLU A 38 7.46 -11.82 3.25
C GLU A 38 7.64 -10.33 3.56
N THR A 39 8.83 -9.97 4.02
CA THR A 39 9.09 -8.65 4.57
C THR A 39 9.53 -7.60 3.56
N TRP A 40 9.74 -8.01 2.32
CA TRP A 40 10.06 -7.08 1.23
C TRP A 40 9.44 -7.57 -0.07
N LEU A 41 9.18 -6.64 -0.98
CA LEU A 41 8.65 -6.93 -2.31
C LEU A 41 9.42 -6.14 -3.36
N THR A 42 9.57 -6.71 -4.54
CA THR A 42 10.06 -5.98 -5.70
C THR A 42 8.89 -5.29 -6.39
N LEU A 43 9.17 -4.43 -7.36
CA LEU A 43 8.12 -3.81 -8.17
C LEU A 43 7.20 -4.85 -8.81
N GLY A 44 7.79 -5.90 -9.38
CA GLY A 44 7.00 -6.97 -9.99
C GLY A 44 6.12 -7.71 -8.98
N ASP A 45 6.63 -7.92 -7.78
CA ASP A 45 5.87 -8.56 -6.71
C ASP A 45 4.68 -7.72 -6.29
N VAL A 46 4.87 -6.41 -6.16
CA VAL A 46 3.78 -5.49 -5.80
C VAL A 46 2.70 -5.53 -6.88
N ALA A 47 3.11 -5.45 -8.14
CA ALA A 47 2.16 -5.50 -9.26
C ALA A 47 1.33 -6.78 -9.24
N ALA A 48 1.98 -7.90 -9.00
CA ALA A 48 1.30 -9.21 -8.95
C ALA A 48 0.33 -9.32 -7.78
N ARG A 49 0.65 -8.68 -6.66
CA ARG A 49 -0.17 -8.79 -5.45
C ARG A 49 -1.35 -7.82 -5.40
N LEU A 50 -1.41 -6.84 -6.30
CA LEU A 50 -2.55 -5.92 -6.33
C LEU A 50 -3.88 -6.67 -6.53
N HIS A 51 -3.89 -7.69 -7.37
CA HIS A 51 -5.08 -8.51 -7.57
C HIS A 51 -5.50 -9.23 -6.28
N THR A 52 -4.52 -9.68 -5.52
CA THR A 52 -4.76 -10.42 -4.29
C THR A 52 -5.50 -9.57 -3.24
N VAL A 53 -5.23 -8.27 -3.23
CA VAL A 53 -5.89 -7.36 -2.28
C VAL A 53 -7.15 -6.71 -2.87
N GLY A 54 -7.58 -7.14 -4.04
CA GLY A 54 -8.83 -6.69 -4.62
C GLY A 54 -8.73 -5.54 -5.61
N HIS A 55 -7.54 -5.10 -5.96
CA HIS A 55 -7.34 -4.05 -6.94
C HIS A 55 -7.14 -4.69 -8.31
N HIS A 56 -8.20 -4.72 -9.11
CA HIS A 56 -8.20 -5.40 -10.41
C HIS A 56 -8.04 -4.48 -11.61
N ALA A 57 -8.10 -3.17 -11.39
CA ALA A 57 -7.90 -2.21 -12.47
C ALA A 57 -6.46 -2.30 -12.99
N PRO A 58 -6.24 -2.16 -14.30
CA PRO A 58 -4.88 -2.19 -14.85
C PRO A 58 -4.05 -1.03 -14.30
N VAL A 59 -2.78 -1.30 -13.99
CA VAL A 59 -1.86 -0.30 -13.50
C VAL A 59 -0.62 -0.29 -14.38
N VAL A 60 -0.31 0.88 -14.92
CA VAL A 60 0.91 1.07 -15.70
C VAL A 60 2.10 1.07 -14.75
N GLU A 61 3.19 0.43 -15.18
CA GLU A 61 4.40 0.32 -14.37
C GLU A 61 4.92 1.69 -13.89
N GLU A 62 4.88 2.70 -14.75
CA GLU A 62 5.25 4.06 -14.40
C GLU A 62 4.44 4.61 -13.24
N ASP A 63 3.15 4.36 -13.24
CA ASP A 63 2.26 4.81 -12.16
C ASP A 63 2.59 4.10 -10.86
N LEU A 64 2.89 2.81 -10.94
CA LEU A 64 3.27 2.04 -9.76
C LEU A 64 4.59 2.52 -9.17
N LEU A 65 5.58 2.80 -10.03
CA LEU A 65 6.85 3.38 -9.59
C LEU A 65 6.64 4.74 -8.94
N SER A 66 5.77 5.55 -9.50
CA SER A 66 5.43 6.86 -8.95
C SER A 66 4.80 6.73 -7.56
N VAL A 67 3.89 5.79 -7.39
CA VAL A 67 3.25 5.53 -6.10
C VAL A 67 4.28 5.05 -5.07
N LEU A 68 5.14 4.11 -5.46
CA LEU A 68 6.18 3.61 -4.55
C LEU A 68 7.14 4.74 -4.13
N GLY A 69 7.52 5.60 -5.08
CA GLY A 69 8.36 6.75 -4.77
C GLY A 69 7.70 7.71 -3.80
N GLN A 70 6.41 7.97 -3.99
CA GLN A 70 5.67 8.86 -3.11
C GLN A 70 5.49 8.28 -1.71
N LEU A 71 5.18 7.00 -1.62
CA LEU A 71 5.06 6.32 -0.32
C LEU A 71 6.38 6.33 0.43
N LYS A 72 7.48 6.21 -0.30
CA LYS A 72 8.83 6.32 0.28
C LYS A 72 9.07 7.72 0.83
N GLU A 73 8.69 8.76 0.07
CA GLU A 73 8.82 10.15 0.53
C GLU A 73 8.01 10.41 1.79
N TRP A 74 6.86 9.80 1.91
CA TRP A 74 6.03 9.89 3.12
C TRP A 74 6.53 8.97 4.23
N GLN A 75 7.61 8.24 3.99
CA GLN A 75 8.23 7.35 4.97
C GLN A 75 7.34 6.17 5.40
N LEU A 76 6.43 5.77 4.53
CA LEU A 76 5.57 4.62 4.78
C LEU A 76 6.21 3.32 4.34
N ILE A 77 7.10 3.40 3.37
CA ILE A 77 7.91 2.27 2.93
C ILE A 77 9.36 2.73 2.83
N GLU A 78 10.26 1.78 2.84
CA GLU A 78 11.67 2.04 2.59
C GLU A 78 12.13 1.19 1.41
N ARG A 79 13.19 1.64 0.77
CA ARG A 79 13.74 0.98 -0.41
C ARG A 79 15.18 0.60 -0.16
N THR A 80 15.49 -0.66 -0.43
CA THR A 80 16.86 -1.16 -0.35
C THR A 80 17.25 -1.74 -1.69
N GLN A 81 18.54 -1.94 -1.88
CA GLN A 81 19.09 -2.43 -3.12
C GLN A 81 19.80 -3.76 -2.89
N ASP A 82 19.56 -4.72 -3.78
CA ASP A 82 20.26 -5.98 -3.73
C ASP A 82 21.57 -5.88 -4.52
N HIS A 83 22.66 -5.63 -3.84
CA HIS A 83 23.96 -5.43 -4.45
C HIS A 83 24.59 -6.70 -5.01
N GLY A 84 24.05 -7.87 -4.66
CA GLY A 84 24.60 -9.14 -5.11
C GLY A 84 24.05 -9.62 -6.44
N ALA A 85 23.07 -8.95 -6.99
CA ALA A 85 22.38 -9.39 -8.20
C ALA A 85 22.97 -8.75 -9.46
N HIS A 86 22.94 -9.49 -10.57
CA HIS A 86 23.34 -9.00 -11.88
C HIS A 86 22.12 -8.88 -12.79
N TYR A 87 21.98 -7.73 -13.42
CA TYR A 87 20.86 -7.46 -14.31
C TYR A 87 21.35 -6.94 -15.65
N SER A 88 20.74 -7.39 -16.73
CA SER A 88 21.16 -7.05 -18.07
C SER A 88 20.68 -5.69 -18.56
N THR A 89 19.63 -5.14 -17.94
CA THR A 89 19.06 -3.85 -18.33
C THR A 89 18.71 -3.01 -17.11
N ALA A 90 18.56 -1.72 -17.33
CA ALA A 90 18.10 -0.80 -16.28
C ALA A 90 16.69 -1.16 -15.81
N GLU A 91 15.86 -1.64 -16.73
CA GLU A 91 14.51 -2.07 -16.41
C GLU A 91 14.49 -3.27 -15.47
N ASP A 92 15.33 -4.26 -15.76
CA ASP A 92 15.48 -5.42 -14.88
C ASP A 92 16.00 -5.01 -13.52
N PHE A 93 16.92 -4.05 -13.49
CA PHE A 93 17.47 -3.49 -12.27
C PHE A 93 16.36 -2.91 -11.39
N GLU A 94 15.50 -2.07 -11.97
CA GLU A 94 14.41 -1.45 -11.23
C GLU A 94 13.41 -2.48 -10.72
N ARG A 95 13.09 -3.49 -11.54
CA ARG A 95 12.10 -4.49 -11.19
C ARG A 95 12.54 -5.44 -10.10
N ASN A 96 13.81 -5.85 -10.14
CA ASN A 96 14.27 -6.99 -9.36
C ASN A 96 15.33 -6.65 -8.33
N ASN A 97 16.06 -5.56 -8.55
CA ASN A 97 17.14 -5.16 -7.67
C ASN A 97 16.68 -4.30 -6.50
N LEU A 98 15.66 -3.49 -6.72
CA LEU A 98 15.11 -2.64 -5.68
C LEU A 98 14.07 -3.41 -4.88
N ARG A 99 14.25 -3.41 -3.58
CA ARG A 99 13.36 -4.06 -2.64
C ARG A 99 12.68 -3.03 -1.77
N TYR A 100 11.38 -3.16 -1.64
CA TYR A 100 10.57 -2.23 -0.85
C TYR A 100 10.01 -2.98 0.34
N SER A 101 9.99 -2.32 1.49
CA SER A 101 9.43 -2.90 2.69
C SER A 101 8.65 -1.85 3.48
N LEU A 102 7.63 -2.31 4.19
CA LEU A 102 6.80 -1.46 5.01
C LEU A 102 7.61 -0.98 6.22
N THR A 103 7.58 0.32 6.48
CA THR A 103 8.19 0.88 7.69
C THR A 103 7.21 0.71 8.84
N ARG A 104 7.67 1.00 10.06
CA ARG A 104 6.79 1.02 11.22
C ARG A 104 5.68 2.05 11.04
N ARG A 105 6.03 3.20 10.47
CA ARG A 105 5.04 4.24 10.15
C ARG A 105 4.01 3.73 9.14
N GLY A 106 4.46 2.99 8.12
CA GLY A 106 3.58 2.37 7.15
C GLY A 106 2.66 1.33 7.76
N GLU A 107 3.17 0.52 8.68
CA GLU A 107 2.37 -0.45 9.41
C GLU A 107 1.28 0.24 10.22
N ALA A 108 1.64 1.32 10.92
CA ALA A 108 0.69 2.09 11.70
C ALA A 108 -0.40 2.72 10.83
N ALA A 109 -0.01 3.29 9.70
CA ALA A 109 -0.95 3.90 8.76
C ALA A 109 -1.93 2.86 8.21
N LEU A 110 -1.42 1.71 7.81
CA LEU A 110 -2.26 0.63 7.27
C LEU A 110 -3.21 0.11 8.33
N GLU A 111 -2.72 -0.12 9.53
CA GLU A 111 -3.57 -0.57 10.63
C GLU A 111 -4.66 0.44 10.95
N GLY A 112 -4.31 1.73 10.94
CA GLY A 112 -5.28 2.80 11.19
C GLY A 112 -6.41 2.86 10.18
N ILE A 113 -6.12 2.80 8.88
CA ILE A 113 -7.16 2.84 7.88
C ILE A 113 -7.97 1.54 7.83
N THR A 114 -7.34 0.42 8.10
CA THR A 114 -8.01 -0.87 8.16
C THR A 114 -9.03 -0.86 9.31
N ARG A 115 -8.62 -0.34 10.45
CA ARG A 115 -9.51 -0.22 11.60
C ARG A 115 -10.66 0.76 11.33
N ALA A 116 -10.35 1.91 10.73
CA ALA A 116 -11.36 2.89 10.37
C ALA A 116 -12.41 2.29 9.43
N ALA A 117 -11.96 1.57 8.41
CA ALA A 117 -12.86 0.90 7.47
C ALA A 117 -13.73 -0.13 8.17
N ALA A 118 -13.14 -0.92 9.07
CA ALA A 118 -13.88 -1.94 9.81
C ALA A 118 -14.98 -1.33 10.69
N VAL A 119 -14.67 -0.22 11.35
CA VAL A 119 -15.67 0.49 12.17
C VAL A 119 -16.80 1.03 11.32
N LEU A 120 -16.47 1.63 10.18
CA LEU A 120 -17.48 2.18 9.28
C LEU A 120 -18.35 1.10 8.66
N GLU A 121 -17.79 -0.04 8.32
CA GLU A 121 -18.57 -1.18 7.82
C GLU A 121 -19.52 -1.72 8.89
N ALA A 122 -19.04 -1.82 10.13
CA ALA A 122 -19.86 -2.32 11.24
C ALA A 122 -21.05 -1.40 11.52
N THR A 123 -20.89 -0.08 11.28
CA THR A 123 -21.98 0.87 11.48
C THR A 123 -22.84 1.07 10.23
N GLY A 124 -22.49 0.43 9.13
CA GLY A 124 -23.19 0.59 7.87
C GLY A 124 -22.89 1.88 7.12
N ALA A 125 -21.92 2.67 7.59
CA ALA A 125 -21.57 3.95 6.99
C ALA A 125 -20.72 3.83 5.73
N LEU A 126 -20.02 2.71 5.58
CA LEU A 126 -19.21 2.43 4.41
C LEU A 126 -19.86 1.32 3.60
N GLN A 127 -20.22 1.61 2.35
CA GLN A 127 -20.86 0.62 1.49
C GLN A 127 -20.09 0.48 0.18
N PRO A 128 -19.45 -0.68 -0.05
CA PRO A 128 -18.84 -0.97 -1.35
C PRO A 128 -19.92 -0.98 -2.43
N LEU A 129 -19.55 -0.60 -3.66
CA LEU A 129 -20.49 -0.51 -4.77
C LEU A 129 -21.27 -1.80 -5.02
N GLY A 130 -20.61 -2.94 -4.89
CA GLY A 130 -21.24 -4.24 -5.10
C GLY A 130 -22.31 -4.57 -4.07
N ASP A 131 -22.10 -4.16 -2.84
CA ASP A 131 -23.02 -4.43 -1.74
C ASP A 131 -24.23 -3.50 -1.74
N ARG A 132 -24.10 -2.35 -2.36
CA ARG A 132 -25.18 -1.37 -2.41
C ARG A 132 -26.46 -1.91 -3.01
N VAL A 133 -26.31 -2.68 -4.09
CA VAL A 133 -27.45 -3.29 -4.77
C VAL A 133 -28.12 -4.31 -3.88
N GLU A 134 -27.35 -5.13 -3.21
CA GLU A 134 -27.87 -6.16 -2.32
C GLU A 134 -28.59 -5.57 -1.12
N ARG A 135 -28.12 -4.47 -0.59
CA ARG A 135 -28.70 -3.84 0.59
C ARG A 135 -30.02 -3.13 0.33
N LEU A 136 -30.35 -2.92 -0.92
CA LEU A 136 -31.61 -2.31 -1.28
C LEU A 136 -32.78 -3.30 -1.29
N HIS A 137 -32.46 -4.57 -1.12
CA HIS A 137 -33.46 -5.63 -1.02
C HIS A 137 -33.86 -5.94 0.44
#